data_38592ed4b73f790409e94d17bc4b708a
#
_entry.id   38592ed4b73f790409e94d17bc4b708a
#
_cell.length_a   1.000
_cell.length_b   1.000
_cell.length_c   1.000
_cell.angle_alpha   90.00
_cell.angle_beta   90.00
_cell.angle_gamma   90.00
#
_symmetry.space_group_name_H-M   'P 1'
#
loop_
_entity.id
_entity.type
_entity.pdbx_description
1 polymer ?
#
loop_
_entity_poly.entity_id
_entity_poly.type
_entity_poly.pdbx_seq_one_letter_code
_entity_poly.pdbx_strand_id
1 'polypeptide(L)'
;TQQLIKLTYFSTSTSDQTISRKAQEAWLAVQLEQKATKQEILTYYVNKVYMSNGNYGMQTAAQNYYGKDLRELSLPQLALLAGMPQAPNQYDPYSHPEAALDRRNLVLSEMKGQGYISAEQYEKAINTPITDGLQSLKSVNSYPAYMDNYLKEVIDQVEQETGYNLLTTGMDVYTN
;
A
#
# COMPACT_ATOMS: atom_id res chain seq x y z
N THR A 1 13.74 -1.20 5.02
CA THR A 1 13.56 -2.34 5.96
C THR A 1 12.77 -1.93 7.19
N GLN A 2 13.14 -0.85 7.89
CA GLN A 2 12.48 -0.41 9.12
C GLN A 2 10.98 -0.14 8.94
N GLN A 3 10.55 0.43 7.81
CA GLN A 3 9.14 0.64 7.51
C GLN A 3 8.37 -0.69 7.37
N LEU A 4 8.96 -1.72 6.77
CA LEU A 4 8.38 -3.06 6.71
C LEU A 4 8.19 -3.64 8.12
N ILE A 5 9.21 -3.53 8.98
CA ILE A 5 9.12 -3.94 10.39
C ILE A 5 7.98 -3.22 11.11
N LYS A 6 7.88 -1.89 10.93
CA LYS A 6 6.76 -1.11 11.50
C LYS A 6 5.40 -1.65 11.06
N LEU A 7 5.21 -1.91 9.76
CA LEU A 7 3.96 -2.41 9.19
C LEU A 7 3.63 -3.86 9.62
N THR A 8 4.62 -4.61 10.11
CA THR A 8 4.45 -6.04 10.42
C THR A 8 4.24 -6.30 11.90
N TYR A 9 4.96 -5.58 12.77
CA TYR A 9 5.04 -5.91 14.20
C TYR A 9 4.50 -4.82 15.12
N PHE A 10 4.22 -3.62 14.60
CA PHE A 10 3.84 -2.50 15.45
C PHE A 10 2.54 -1.86 14.99
N SER A 11 1.78 -1.34 15.96
CA SER A 11 0.59 -0.53 15.69
C SER A 11 0.95 0.73 14.89
N THR A 12 0.05 1.16 14.01
CA THR A 12 0.18 2.43 13.28
C THR A 12 -0.27 3.65 14.08
N SER A 13 -0.77 3.44 15.31
CA SER A 13 -1.21 4.51 16.21
C SER A 13 -0.08 5.48 16.53
N THR A 14 -0.40 6.78 16.50
CA THR A 14 0.55 7.86 16.83
C THR A 14 0.91 7.88 18.31
N SER A 15 0.03 7.39 19.19
CA SER A 15 0.26 7.32 20.64
C SER A 15 1.42 6.41 21.04
N ASP A 16 1.74 5.42 20.19
CA ASP A 16 2.76 4.40 20.47
C ASP A 16 4.15 4.76 19.93
N GLN A 17 4.35 5.96 19.39
CA GLN A 17 5.62 6.36 18.78
C GLN A 17 6.63 6.83 19.85
N THR A 18 7.20 5.89 20.58
CA THR A 18 8.24 6.14 21.58
C THR A 18 9.65 5.93 21.02
N ILE A 19 10.66 6.51 21.67
CA ILE A 19 12.08 6.28 21.34
C ILE A 19 12.44 4.79 21.50
N SER A 20 11.92 4.15 22.53
CA SER A 20 12.12 2.71 22.78
C SER A 20 11.60 1.88 21.59
N ARG A 21 10.39 2.18 21.09
CA ARG A 21 9.85 1.53 19.90
C ARG A 21 10.72 1.75 18.66
N LYS A 22 11.24 2.96 18.45
CA LYS A 22 12.15 3.25 17.34
C LYS A 22 13.45 2.45 17.41
N ALA A 23 13.99 2.26 18.61
CA ALA A 23 15.14 1.39 18.82
C ALA A 23 14.82 -0.08 18.50
N GLN A 24 13.66 -0.57 18.90
CA GLN A 24 13.19 -1.92 18.57
C GLN A 24 12.98 -2.12 17.06
N GLU A 25 12.33 -1.16 16.38
CA GLU A 25 12.15 -1.17 14.93
C GLU A 25 13.52 -1.25 14.20
N ALA A 26 14.50 -0.45 14.63
CA ALA A 26 15.84 -0.45 14.05
C ALA A 26 16.59 -1.77 14.29
N TRP A 27 16.53 -2.31 15.51
CA TRP A 27 17.14 -3.58 15.85
C TRP A 27 16.56 -4.74 15.03
N LEU A 28 15.24 -4.84 14.94
CA LEU A 28 14.56 -5.85 14.12
C LEU A 28 14.88 -5.68 12.62
N ALA A 29 15.02 -4.45 12.14
CA ALA A 29 15.42 -4.18 10.76
C ALA A 29 16.81 -4.75 10.45
N VAL A 30 17.79 -4.53 11.35
CA VAL A 30 19.14 -5.11 11.21
C VAL A 30 19.10 -6.64 11.23
N GLN A 31 18.29 -7.24 12.12
CA GLN A 31 18.13 -8.69 12.16
C GLN A 31 17.52 -9.26 10.87
N LEU A 32 16.55 -8.55 10.29
CA LEU A 32 15.95 -8.96 9.02
C LEU A 32 16.96 -8.85 7.86
N GLU A 33 17.75 -7.79 7.80
CA GLU A 33 18.80 -7.59 6.77
C GLU A 33 19.93 -8.64 6.82
N GLN A 34 20.14 -9.27 7.97
CA GLN A 34 21.06 -10.39 8.10
C GLN A 34 20.49 -11.72 7.58
N LYS A 35 19.15 -11.84 7.52
CA LYS A 35 18.45 -13.11 7.19
C LYS A 35 17.77 -13.11 5.82
N ALA A 36 17.51 -11.95 5.26
CA ALA A 36 16.82 -11.79 3.99
C ALA A 36 17.59 -10.86 3.06
N THR A 37 17.57 -11.17 1.78
CA THR A 37 18.15 -10.32 0.74
C THR A 37 17.35 -9.03 0.58
N LYS A 38 18.00 -8.01 0.03
CA LYS A 38 17.34 -6.73 -0.28
C LYS A 38 16.12 -6.92 -1.20
N GLN A 39 16.18 -7.87 -2.13
CA GLN A 39 15.09 -8.20 -3.05
C GLN A 39 13.89 -8.80 -2.30
N GLU A 40 14.12 -9.72 -1.38
CA GLU A 40 13.06 -10.32 -0.56
C GLU A 40 12.40 -9.28 0.34
N ILE A 41 13.20 -8.43 1.00
CA ILE A 41 12.69 -7.33 1.84
C ILE A 41 11.82 -6.39 1.03
N LEU A 42 12.25 -6.02 -0.19
CA LEU A 42 11.46 -5.17 -1.08
C LEU A 42 10.17 -5.87 -1.50
N THR A 43 10.23 -7.16 -1.82
CA THR A 43 9.06 -7.95 -2.18
C THR A 43 8.03 -7.99 -1.05
N TYR A 44 8.47 -8.24 0.19
CA TYR A 44 7.57 -8.18 1.35
C TYR A 44 6.96 -6.79 1.55
N TYR A 45 7.75 -5.73 1.35
CA TYR A 45 7.29 -4.36 1.50
C TYR A 45 6.21 -4.00 0.47
N VAL A 46 6.46 -4.25 -0.82
CA VAL A 46 5.51 -3.90 -1.89
C VAL A 46 4.21 -4.69 -1.83
N ASN A 47 4.24 -5.88 -1.21
CA ASN A 47 3.05 -6.70 -0.99
C ASN A 47 2.23 -6.28 0.24
N LYS A 48 2.80 -5.45 1.15
CA LYS A 48 2.16 -5.11 2.42
C LYS A 48 1.81 -3.63 2.58
N VAL A 49 2.47 -2.77 1.82
CA VAL A 49 2.31 -1.33 1.97
C VAL A 49 0.89 -0.87 1.66
N TYR A 50 0.38 0.05 2.49
CA TYR A 50 -0.93 0.67 2.27
C TYR A 50 -0.89 1.63 1.08
N MET A 51 -1.91 1.56 0.21
CA MET A 51 -1.98 2.21 -1.09
C MET A 51 -3.27 3.03 -1.28
N SER A 52 -3.85 3.55 -0.19
CA SER A 52 -5.16 4.24 -0.17
C SER A 52 -6.35 3.36 -0.53
N ASN A 53 -7.57 3.87 -0.31
CA ASN A 53 -8.83 3.21 -0.67
C ASN A 53 -8.94 1.74 -0.22
N GLY A 54 -8.40 1.41 0.97
CA GLY A 54 -8.41 0.06 1.50
C GLY A 54 -7.46 -0.93 0.80
N ASN A 55 -6.61 -0.47 -0.11
CA ASN A 55 -5.67 -1.32 -0.82
C ASN A 55 -4.40 -1.55 0.00
N TYR A 56 -4.02 -2.79 0.16
CA TYR A 56 -2.74 -3.21 0.73
C TYR A 56 -1.95 -4.01 -0.30
N GLY A 57 -0.74 -3.56 -0.58
CA GLY A 57 0.14 -4.09 -1.61
C GLY A 57 -0.08 -3.49 -3.00
N MET A 58 1.02 -3.36 -3.74
CA MET A 58 1.01 -2.73 -5.07
C MET A 58 0.25 -3.54 -6.12
N GLN A 59 0.24 -4.88 -6.01
CA GLN A 59 -0.52 -5.73 -6.92
C GLN A 59 -2.03 -5.49 -6.76
N THR A 60 -2.52 -5.43 -5.51
CA THR A 60 -3.92 -5.12 -5.21
C THR A 60 -4.29 -3.72 -5.71
N ALA A 61 -3.42 -2.75 -5.49
CA ALA A 61 -3.61 -1.39 -6.01
C ALA A 61 -3.67 -1.36 -7.55
N ALA A 62 -2.78 -2.09 -8.25
CA ALA A 62 -2.81 -2.21 -9.70
C ALA A 62 -4.15 -2.76 -10.22
N GLN A 63 -4.68 -3.80 -9.58
CA GLN A 63 -5.97 -4.38 -9.92
C GLN A 63 -7.14 -3.42 -9.65
N ASN A 64 -7.15 -2.74 -8.51
CA ASN A 64 -8.25 -1.88 -8.14
C ASN A 64 -8.23 -0.53 -8.87
N TYR A 65 -7.06 0.06 -9.08
CA TYR A 65 -6.94 1.34 -9.79
C TYR A 65 -7.02 1.19 -11.30
N TYR A 66 -6.44 0.12 -11.87
CA TYR A 66 -6.26 -0.02 -13.31
C TYR A 66 -6.88 -1.29 -13.90
N GLY A 67 -7.35 -2.25 -13.08
CA GLY A 67 -7.88 -3.54 -13.53
C GLY A 67 -6.85 -4.43 -14.22
N LYS A 68 -5.56 -4.22 -13.91
CA LYS A 68 -4.44 -4.87 -14.59
C LYS A 68 -3.48 -5.52 -13.59
N ASP A 69 -2.71 -6.48 -14.07
CA ASP A 69 -1.54 -6.96 -13.35
C ASP A 69 -0.49 -5.83 -13.24
N LEU A 70 0.25 -5.79 -12.12
CA LEU A 70 1.31 -4.80 -11.91
C LEU A 70 2.32 -4.75 -13.06
N ARG A 71 2.59 -5.88 -13.69
CA ARG A 71 3.53 -6.02 -14.81
C ARG A 71 3.00 -5.43 -16.14
N GLU A 72 1.69 -5.23 -16.24
CA GLU A 72 1.03 -4.70 -17.43
C GLU A 72 0.83 -3.19 -17.36
N LEU A 73 1.19 -2.57 -16.24
CA LEU A 73 1.06 -1.13 -16.05
C LEU A 73 2.07 -0.36 -16.90
N SER A 74 1.62 0.76 -17.41
CA SER A 74 2.49 1.72 -18.10
C SER A 74 3.42 2.43 -17.13
N LEU A 75 4.49 3.05 -17.65
CA LEU A 75 5.47 3.77 -16.85
C LEU A 75 4.84 4.84 -15.94
N PRO A 76 3.91 5.72 -16.41
CA PRO A 76 3.27 6.70 -15.53
C PRO A 76 2.41 6.06 -14.45
N GLN A 77 1.74 4.94 -14.72
CA GLN A 77 0.96 4.20 -13.73
C GLN A 77 1.84 3.58 -12.65
N LEU A 78 2.96 2.96 -13.04
CA LEU A 78 3.96 2.43 -12.11
C LEU A 78 4.58 3.53 -11.25
N ALA A 79 4.89 4.69 -11.85
CA ALA A 79 5.47 5.83 -11.13
C ALA A 79 4.51 6.42 -10.09
N LEU A 80 3.20 6.46 -10.39
CA LEU A 80 2.19 6.84 -9.41
C LEU A 80 2.18 5.87 -8.23
N LEU A 81 2.02 4.56 -8.50
CA LEU A 81 2.00 3.55 -7.43
C LEU A 81 3.29 3.57 -6.60
N ALA A 82 4.45 3.75 -7.22
CA ALA A 82 5.73 3.86 -6.51
C ALA A 82 5.81 5.14 -5.63
N GLY A 83 5.13 6.20 -6.02
CA GLY A 83 5.08 7.47 -5.30
C GLY A 83 4.15 7.48 -4.09
N MET A 84 3.06 6.73 -4.12
CA MET A 84 1.97 6.74 -3.13
C MET A 84 2.38 6.36 -1.70
N PRO A 85 3.31 5.41 -1.43
CA PRO A 85 3.59 4.93 -0.08
C PRO A 85 4.06 5.97 0.93
N GLN A 86 4.52 7.12 0.48
CA GLN A 86 4.93 8.21 1.37
C GLN A 86 3.74 8.81 2.11
N ALA A 87 2.63 9.05 1.40
CA ALA A 87 1.39 9.61 1.95
C ALA A 87 0.19 9.12 1.10
N PRO A 88 -0.23 7.84 1.23
CA PRO A 88 -1.15 7.20 0.30
C PRO A 88 -2.46 7.95 0.10
N ASN A 89 -3.07 8.47 1.18
CA ASN A 89 -4.31 9.21 1.09
C ASN A 89 -4.14 10.60 0.46
N GLN A 90 -2.96 11.23 0.58
CA GLN A 90 -2.68 12.53 -0.04
C GLN A 90 -2.36 12.40 -1.54
N TYR A 91 -1.84 11.25 -1.95
CA TYR A 91 -1.50 10.99 -3.36
C TYR A 91 -2.52 10.07 -4.04
N ASP A 92 -3.73 10.00 -3.47
CA ASP A 92 -4.84 9.29 -4.08
C ASP A 92 -5.34 10.04 -5.34
N PRO A 93 -5.28 9.42 -6.54
CA PRO A 93 -5.63 10.09 -7.79
C PRO A 93 -7.12 10.44 -7.93
N TYR A 94 -7.99 9.85 -7.11
CA TYR A 94 -9.42 10.16 -7.13
C TYR A 94 -9.75 11.39 -6.28
N SER A 95 -9.22 11.45 -5.06
CA SER A 95 -9.51 12.53 -4.13
C SER A 95 -8.57 13.73 -4.25
N HIS A 96 -7.31 13.50 -4.67
CA HIS A 96 -6.28 14.52 -4.76
C HIS A 96 -5.47 14.40 -6.07
N PRO A 97 -6.11 14.56 -7.25
CA PRO A 97 -5.47 14.31 -8.55
C PRO A 97 -4.26 15.20 -8.81
N GLU A 98 -4.26 16.45 -8.34
CA GLU A 98 -3.13 17.38 -8.52
C GLU A 98 -1.90 16.93 -7.71
N ALA A 99 -2.09 16.60 -6.43
CA ALA A 99 -1.01 16.11 -5.58
C ALA A 99 -0.47 14.74 -6.07
N ALA A 100 -1.35 13.87 -6.58
CA ALA A 100 -0.97 12.61 -7.21
C ALA A 100 -0.15 12.82 -8.49
N LEU A 101 -0.54 13.80 -9.32
CA LEU A 101 0.19 14.19 -10.53
C LEU A 101 1.59 14.69 -10.21
N ASP A 102 1.70 15.62 -9.26
CA ASP A 102 2.99 16.19 -8.83
C ASP A 102 3.91 15.10 -8.28
N ARG A 103 3.36 14.21 -7.45
CA ARG A 103 4.10 13.10 -6.87
C ARG A 103 4.59 12.11 -7.93
N ARG A 104 3.75 11.74 -8.89
CA ARG A 104 4.11 10.91 -10.03
C ARG A 104 5.25 11.54 -10.84
N ASN A 105 5.13 12.83 -11.14
CA ASN A 105 6.11 13.56 -11.94
C ASN A 105 7.45 13.67 -11.22
N LEU A 106 7.45 13.83 -9.90
CA LEU A 106 8.67 13.78 -9.09
C LEU A 106 9.36 12.42 -9.22
N VAL A 107 8.62 11.30 -9.10
CA VAL A 107 9.20 9.96 -9.28
C VAL A 107 9.79 9.79 -10.68
N LEU A 108 9.09 10.22 -11.71
CA LEU A 108 9.58 10.17 -13.10
C LEU A 108 10.85 11.01 -13.29
N SER A 109 10.92 12.19 -12.68
CA SER A 109 12.09 13.06 -12.69
C SER A 109 13.30 12.40 -12.05
N GLU A 110 13.12 11.79 -10.90
CA GLU A 110 14.17 11.02 -10.21
C GLU A 110 14.65 9.82 -11.05
N MET A 111 13.74 9.10 -11.67
CA MET A 111 14.08 7.97 -12.55
C MET A 111 14.91 8.45 -13.75
N LYS A 112 14.56 9.60 -14.36
CA LYS A 112 15.34 10.19 -15.44
C LYS A 112 16.71 10.65 -14.95
N GLY A 113 16.77 11.34 -13.80
CA GLY A 113 18.02 11.84 -13.22
C GLY A 113 19.02 10.73 -12.88
N GLN A 114 18.52 9.55 -12.51
CA GLN A 114 19.31 8.36 -12.20
C GLN A 114 19.54 7.46 -13.43
N GLY A 115 19.08 7.83 -14.62
CA GLY A 115 19.29 7.10 -15.86
C GLY A 115 18.46 5.82 -16.04
N TYR A 116 17.41 5.60 -15.23
CA TYR A 116 16.49 4.46 -15.37
C TYR A 116 15.55 4.59 -16.57
N ILE A 117 15.25 5.82 -16.99
CA ILE A 117 14.43 6.13 -18.16
C ILE A 117 15.09 7.17 -19.05
N SER A 118 14.83 7.12 -20.36
CA SER A 118 15.32 8.13 -21.29
C SER A 118 14.54 9.45 -21.18
N ALA A 119 15.10 10.53 -21.75
CA ALA A 119 14.40 11.81 -21.85
C ALA A 119 13.07 11.68 -22.62
N GLU A 120 13.05 10.91 -23.68
CA GLU A 120 11.84 10.66 -24.49
C GLU A 120 10.75 9.92 -23.66
N GLN A 121 11.15 8.89 -22.91
CA GLN A 121 10.23 8.15 -22.02
C GLN A 121 9.65 9.07 -20.94
N TYR A 122 10.50 9.93 -20.37
CA TYR A 122 10.09 10.91 -19.38
C TYR A 122 9.04 11.88 -19.96
N GLU A 123 9.34 12.53 -21.09
CA GLU A 123 8.43 13.49 -21.74
C GLU A 123 7.08 12.86 -22.08
N LYS A 124 7.09 11.65 -22.60
CA LYS A 124 5.85 10.90 -22.86
C LYS A 124 5.07 10.63 -21.57
N ALA A 125 5.74 10.23 -20.50
CA ALA A 125 5.11 9.85 -19.25
C ALA A 125 4.51 11.04 -18.49
N ILE A 126 5.19 12.20 -18.44
CA ILE A 126 4.67 13.40 -17.76
C ILE A 126 3.47 14.02 -18.47
N ASN A 127 3.38 13.87 -19.80
CA ASN A 127 2.26 14.34 -20.61
C ASN A 127 1.04 13.41 -20.56
N THR A 128 1.14 12.22 -19.94
CA THR A 128 0.02 11.32 -19.74
C THR A 128 -0.88 11.84 -18.62
N PRO A 129 -2.20 11.99 -18.84
CA PRO A 129 -3.14 12.42 -17.79
C PRO A 129 -3.06 11.49 -16.56
N ILE A 130 -3.26 12.06 -15.36
CA ILE A 130 -3.25 11.26 -14.12
C ILE A 130 -4.38 10.24 -14.08
N THR A 131 -5.47 10.53 -14.79
CA THR A 131 -6.66 9.69 -14.88
C THR A 131 -6.55 8.57 -15.94
N ASP A 132 -5.43 8.54 -16.69
CA ASP A 132 -5.26 7.58 -17.78
C ASP A 132 -5.33 6.14 -17.30
N GLY A 133 -6.35 5.42 -17.76
CA GLY A 133 -6.61 4.02 -17.41
C GLY A 133 -7.17 3.79 -16.00
N LEU A 134 -7.44 4.84 -15.20
CA LEU A 134 -8.11 4.69 -13.92
C LEU A 134 -9.51 4.11 -14.12
N GLN A 135 -9.84 3.07 -13.35
CA GLN A 135 -11.18 2.50 -13.30
C GLN A 135 -12.02 3.20 -12.23
N SER A 136 -13.34 3.11 -12.36
CA SER A 136 -14.21 3.47 -11.23
C SER A 136 -13.84 2.64 -10.01
N LEU A 137 -13.61 3.29 -8.87
CA LEU A 137 -13.35 2.57 -7.62
C LEU A 137 -14.48 1.58 -7.38
N LYS A 138 -14.17 0.31 -7.43
CA LYS A 138 -15.06 -0.69 -6.85
C LYS A 138 -15.07 -0.40 -5.37
N SER A 139 -16.25 -0.13 -4.79
CA SER A 139 -16.32 0.00 -3.34
C SER A 139 -15.72 -1.27 -2.74
N VAL A 140 -14.65 -1.14 -1.96
CA VAL A 140 -13.99 -2.27 -1.28
C VAL A 140 -14.98 -2.97 -0.32
N ASN A 141 -16.08 -2.28 0.00
CA ASN A 141 -17.20 -2.75 0.81
C ASN A 141 -18.43 -3.06 -0.04
N SER A 142 -18.30 -3.89 -1.06
CA SER A 142 -19.47 -4.43 -1.76
C SER A 142 -20.00 -5.70 -1.06
N TYR A 143 -19.99 -5.72 0.26
CA TYR A 143 -20.90 -6.60 0.97
C TYR A 143 -22.27 -5.96 0.95
N PRO A 144 -23.35 -6.70 0.65
CA PRO A 144 -24.70 -6.19 0.82
C PRO A 144 -24.85 -5.65 2.24
N ALA A 145 -25.51 -4.49 2.41
CA ALA A 145 -25.64 -3.82 3.71
C ALA A 145 -26.19 -4.72 4.84
N TYR A 146 -26.94 -5.76 4.47
CA TYR A 146 -27.43 -6.76 5.44
C TYR A 146 -26.32 -7.63 6.05
N MET A 147 -25.13 -7.71 5.42
CA MET A 147 -23.99 -8.47 5.96
C MET A 147 -23.19 -7.68 6.98
N ASP A 148 -23.35 -6.36 7.07
CA ASP A 148 -22.59 -5.53 8.00
C ASP A 148 -22.85 -5.95 9.46
N ASN A 149 -24.10 -6.20 9.80
CA ASN A 149 -24.47 -6.67 11.14
C ASN A 149 -23.93 -8.08 11.42
N TYR A 150 -23.99 -8.98 10.43
CA TYR A 150 -23.46 -10.33 10.56
C TYR A 150 -21.94 -10.32 10.74
N LEU A 151 -21.21 -9.56 9.92
CA LEU A 151 -19.76 -9.43 10.03
C LEU A 151 -19.34 -8.83 11.38
N LYS A 152 -20.08 -7.83 11.85
CA LYS A 152 -19.82 -7.25 13.18
C LYS A 152 -20.03 -8.28 14.29
N GLU A 153 -21.11 -9.05 14.25
CA GLU A 153 -21.39 -10.10 15.25
C GLU A 153 -20.33 -11.19 15.25
N VAL A 154 -19.86 -11.62 14.06
CA VAL A 154 -18.74 -12.56 13.92
C VAL A 154 -17.46 -12.00 14.52
N ILE A 155 -17.12 -10.75 14.24
CA ILE A 155 -15.93 -10.09 14.80
C ILE A 155 -16.02 -10.03 16.32
N ASP A 156 -17.14 -9.54 16.86
CA ASP A 156 -17.37 -9.40 18.30
C ASP A 156 -17.31 -10.76 19.00
N GLN A 157 -17.90 -11.81 18.42
CA GLN A 157 -17.87 -13.16 18.97
C GLN A 157 -16.46 -13.74 18.98
N VAL A 158 -15.70 -13.63 17.90
CA VAL A 158 -14.32 -14.12 17.83
C VAL A 158 -13.43 -13.39 18.84
N GLU A 159 -13.58 -12.08 18.98
CA GLU A 159 -12.82 -11.30 19.96
C GLU A 159 -13.16 -11.71 21.40
N GLN A 160 -14.44 -12.01 21.70
CA GLN A 160 -14.88 -12.48 23.01
C GLN A 160 -14.35 -13.90 23.34
N GLU A 161 -14.37 -14.81 22.37
CA GLU A 161 -13.98 -16.21 22.58
C GLU A 161 -12.46 -16.41 22.60
N THR A 162 -11.73 -15.65 21.80
CA THR A 162 -10.28 -15.84 21.60
C THR A 162 -9.41 -14.79 22.28
N GLY A 163 -9.97 -13.64 22.61
CA GLY A 163 -9.21 -12.48 23.11
C GLY A 163 -8.34 -11.81 22.03
N TYR A 164 -8.43 -12.23 20.77
CA TYR A 164 -7.66 -11.68 19.65
C TYR A 164 -8.53 -10.82 18.74
N ASN A 165 -7.98 -9.68 18.29
CA ASN A 165 -8.65 -8.83 17.31
C ASN A 165 -8.55 -9.47 15.92
N LEU A 166 -9.69 -9.88 15.35
CA LEU A 166 -9.81 -10.57 14.07
C LEU A 166 -9.19 -9.79 12.92
N LEU A 167 -9.33 -8.45 12.93
CA LEU A 167 -8.84 -7.60 11.85
C LEU A 167 -7.31 -7.42 11.84
N THR A 168 -6.64 -7.76 12.94
CA THR A 168 -5.20 -7.54 13.10
C THR A 168 -4.38 -8.83 13.22
N THR A 169 -5.02 -9.97 13.48
CA THR A 169 -4.34 -11.22 13.83
C THR A 169 -4.15 -12.19 12.65
N GLY A 170 -4.78 -11.92 11.49
CA GLY A 170 -4.62 -12.75 10.29
C GLY A 170 -5.16 -14.16 10.45
N MET A 171 -6.30 -14.32 11.12
CA MET A 171 -7.00 -15.59 11.30
C MET A 171 -7.99 -15.84 10.16
N ASP A 172 -8.13 -17.11 9.79
CA ASP A 172 -9.23 -17.58 8.93
C ASP A 172 -10.42 -17.99 9.82
N VAL A 173 -11.59 -17.39 9.57
CA VAL A 173 -12.81 -17.68 10.31
C VAL A 173 -13.81 -18.36 9.40
N TYR A 174 -14.21 -19.56 9.79
CA TYR A 174 -15.22 -20.35 9.09
C TYR A 174 -16.55 -20.21 9.83
N THR A 175 -17.59 -19.73 9.14
CA THR A 175 -18.95 -19.59 9.68
C THR A 175 -19.89 -20.51 8.91
N ASN A 176 -20.92 -21.02 9.60
CA ASN A 176 -21.96 -21.84 8.99
C ASN A 176 -23.06 -20.98 8.38
#